data_d1b16893839b8a6fcf813ab455212b41
#
_entry.id   d1b16893839b8a6fcf813ab455212b41
#
_cell.length_a   1.000
_cell.length_b   1.000
_cell.length_c   1.000
_cell.angle_alpha   90.00
_cell.angle_beta   90.00
_cell.angle_gamma   90.00
#
_symmetry.space_group_name_H-M   'P 1'
#
loop_
_entity.id
_entity.type
_entity.pdbx_description
1 polymer ?
#
loop_
_entity_poly.entity_id
_entity_poly.type
_entity_poly.pdbx_seq_one_letter_code
_entity_poly.pdbx_strand_id
1 'polypeptide(L)'
;MTLSLTRYFKISLLGLVILLAGCHHQPTATDNLEAPAVISEMSRHGIIEQPKQWSALVKQTNHGKNVKTVRELSAILQQGNRHSFATDSPKALEQLNYPSISNVSGHQVLNVPTFFSADSKKTNKYQQQLRNLLKTVSHQQTIILNFAHNQGGDYYPMIAGLAAIIPKGVLWSEVDNAGHGKQVVMTATQIHGGLLDNSYRFPASHAAIHKQVVVITDSRTGSAAEMTIMALKRNPQVTTIGVPTAGYTSVNKGRVAKSKKTAAILTIGTITSSVKIGNQRHFNNEPLKPDLTTMYAPISPAKGEQYQKQQPLDTDFWHELEKHLSE
;
A
#
# COMPACT_ATOMS: atom_id res chain seq x y z
N MET A 1 -43.76 4.54 -27.99
CA MET A 1 -42.67 5.49 -27.72
C MET A 1 -41.87 4.96 -26.54
N THR A 2 -40.96 4.06 -26.82
CA THR A 2 -40.17 3.29 -25.85
C THR A 2 -38.74 3.80 -25.93
N LEU A 3 -38.29 4.57 -24.94
CA LEU A 3 -36.91 5.04 -24.76
C LEU A 3 -36.13 4.01 -23.97
N SER A 4 -35.21 3.36 -24.69
CA SER A 4 -34.15 2.50 -24.19
C SER A 4 -33.18 3.29 -23.33
N LEU A 5 -33.03 2.89 -22.05
CA LEU A 5 -31.98 3.35 -21.13
C LEU A 5 -30.89 2.30 -21.03
N THR A 6 -30.05 2.26 -22.07
CA THR A 6 -28.76 1.53 -22.02
C THR A 6 -27.67 2.60 -21.87
N ARG A 7 -27.25 2.89 -20.65
CA ARG A 7 -26.09 3.79 -20.44
C ARG A 7 -25.15 3.26 -19.36
N TYR A 8 -24.01 2.74 -19.84
CA TYR A 8 -22.64 2.93 -19.33
C TYR A 8 -22.30 2.45 -17.93
N PHE A 9 -21.99 1.17 -17.83
CA PHE A 9 -20.94 0.71 -16.93
C PHE A 9 -19.64 0.56 -17.75
N LYS A 10 -18.98 1.67 -18.05
CA LYS A 10 -17.54 1.63 -18.37
C LYS A 10 -16.81 1.53 -17.05
N ILE A 11 -16.56 0.29 -16.61
CA ILE A 11 -15.55 0.00 -15.61
C ILE A 11 -14.22 0.47 -16.22
N SER A 12 -13.71 1.55 -15.68
CA SER A 12 -12.35 2.02 -15.93
C SER A 12 -11.37 0.96 -15.43
N LEU A 13 -10.92 0.10 -16.34
CA LEU A 13 -9.87 -0.90 -16.14
C LEU A 13 -8.51 -0.20 -16.20
N LEU A 14 -8.29 0.80 -15.35
CA LEU A 14 -7.03 1.54 -15.25
C LEU A 14 -6.57 1.56 -13.79
N GLY A 15 -6.10 0.42 -13.34
CA GLY A 15 -5.52 0.33 -12.01
C GLY A 15 -4.50 -0.79 -11.95
N LEU A 16 -3.26 -0.45 -12.17
CA LEU A 16 -2.04 -1.24 -12.03
C LEU A 16 -1.62 -2.07 -13.25
N VAL A 17 -1.54 -1.46 -14.42
CA VAL A 17 -0.59 -1.91 -15.44
C VAL A 17 0.76 -1.30 -15.06
N ILE A 18 1.63 -2.11 -14.42
CA ILE A 18 3.07 -1.85 -14.46
C ILE A 18 3.44 -2.01 -15.94
N LEU A 19 3.50 -0.90 -16.67
CA LEU A 19 4.10 -0.85 -18.00
C LEU A 19 5.62 -1.01 -17.81
N LEU A 20 6.07 -2.27 -17.83
CA LEU A 20 7.43 -2.60 -18.19
C LEU A 20 7.56 -2.30 -19.69
N ALA A 21 7.92 -1.07 -20.02
CA ALA A 21 8.39 -0.73 -21.36
C ALA A 21 9.76 -1.40 -21.55
N GLY A 22 9.84 -2.30 -22.52
CA GLY A 22 11.09 -2.75 -23.11
C GLY A 22 11.47 -4.19 -22.80
N CYS A 23 11.05 -5.06 -23.64
CA CYS A 23 11.68 -6.20 -24.31
C CYS A 23 10.58 -7.19 -24.68
N HIS A 24 10.35 -7.36 -25.97
CA HIS A 24 9.60 -8.47 -26.51
C HIS A 24 10.35 -9.77 -26.17
N HIS A 25 10.05 -10.35 -25.01
CA HIS A 25 10.31 -11.75 -24.77
C HIS A 25 9.02 -12.51 -25.05
N GLN A 26 9.03 -13.34 -26.08
CA GLN A 26 7.99 -14.35 -26.27
C GLN A 26 7.89 -15.17 -25.00
N PRO A 27 6.69 -15.53 -24.52
CA PRO A 27 6.54 -16.37 -23.35
C PRO A 27 7.12 -17.75 -23.67
N THR A 28 8.32 -18.00 -23.15
CA THR A 28 8.88 -19.34 -23.12
C THR A 28 8.04 -20.20 -22.19
N ALA A 29 7.73 -21.42 -22.65
CA ALA A 29 6.90 -22.40 -22.00
C ALA A 29 7.22 -22.57 -20.50
N THR A 30 6.22 -22.44 -19.73
CA THR A 30 5.76 -23.01 -18.44
C THR A 30 6.70 -23.91 -17.66
N ASP A 31 7.84 -23.43 -17.24
CA ASP A 31 8.57 -24.13 -16.17
C ASP A 31 7.94 -23.76 -14.81
N ASN A 32 7.09 -24.67 -14.28
CA ASN A 32 6.63 -24.69 -12.89
C ASN A 32 5.74 -23.52 -12.42
N LEU A 33 4.69 -23.18 -13.16
CA LEU A 33 3.75 -22.15 -12.77
C LEU A 33 2.98 -22.47 -11.46
N GLU A 34 2.90 -23.73 -11.04
CA GLU A 34 2.16 -24.19 -9.85
C GLU A 34 0.76 -23.56 -9.70
N ALA A 35 0.13 -23.13 -10.80
CA ALA A 35 -1.16 -22.45 -10.78
C ALA A 35 -2.24 -23.21 -10.00
N PRO A 36 -2.38 -24.54 -10.11
CA PRO A 36 -3.36 -25.29 -9.31
C PRO A 36 -3.13 -25.13 -7.81
N ALA A 37 -1.87 -25.18 -7.37
CA ALA A 37 -1.55 -25.05 -5.95
C ALA A 37 -1.79 -23.63 -5.44
N VAL A 38 -1.45 -22.59 -6.23
CA VAL A 38 -1.69 -21.18 -5.90
C VAL A 38 -3.19 -20.88 -5.81
N ILE A 39 -3.99 -21.33 -6.80
CA ILE A 39 -5.44 -21.15 -6.81
C ILE A 39 -6.10 -21.90 -5.66
N SER A 40 -5.63 -23.11 -5.34
CA SER A 40 -6.10 -23.87 -4.19
C SER A 40 -5.80 -23.18 -2.87
N GLU A 41 -4.60 -22.60 -2.71
CA GLU A 41 -4.22 -21.86 -1.52
C GLU A 41 -5.09 -20.59 -1.38
N MET A 42 -5.27 -19.83 -2.47
CA MET A 42 -6.14 -18.65 -2.49
C MET A 42 -7.60 -19.02 -2.14
N SER A 43 -8.11 -20.15 -2.67
CA SER A 43 -9.47 -20.59 -2.38
C SER A 43 -9.68 -21.01 -0.92
N ARG A 44 -8.64 -21.53 -0.26
CA ARG A 44 -8.73 -22.00 1.14
C ARG A 44 -8.47 -20.91 2.17
N HIS A 45 -7.53 -20.03 1.88
CA HIS A 45 -6.98 -19.09 2.87
C HIS A 45 -7.14 -17.62 2.46
N GLY A 46 -7.43 -17.36 1.18
CA GLY A 46 -7.56 -16.01 0.66
C GLY A 46 -8.87 -15.34 1.07
N ILE A 47 -8.81 -14.02 1.19
CA ILE A 47 -10.00 -13.17 1.24
C ILE A 47 -10.53 -13.04 -0.19
N ILE A 48 -11.73 -13.55 -0.44
CA ILE A 48 -12.37 -13.52 -1.76
C ILE A 48 -13.46 -12.45 -1.79
N GLU A 49 -13.27 -11.42 -2.62
CA GLU A 49 -14.20 -10.28 -2.72
C GLU A 49 -15.53 -10.69 -3.37
N GLN A 50 -15.50 -11.62 -4.34
CA GLN A 50 -16.68 -12.09 -5.07
C GLN A 50 -16.75 -13.63 -5.14
N PRO A 51 -17.20 -14.32 -4.07
CA PRO A 51 -17.09 -15.77 -3.94
C PRO A 51 -17.78 -16.58 -5.06
N LYS A 52 -18.93 -16.11 -5.55
CA LYS A 52 -19.66 -16.80 -6.65
C LYS A 52 -18.88 -16.76 -7.95
N GLN A 53 -18.32 -15.58 -8.30
CA GLN A 53 -17.51 -15.40 -9.52
C GLN A 53 -16.20 -16.19 -9.42
N TRP A 54 -15.56 -16.14 -8.25
CA TRP A 54 -14.36 -16.94 -7.98
C TRP A 54 -14.60 -18.44 -8.18
N SER A 55 -15.67 -18.98 -7.60
CA SER A 55 -16.01 -20.40 -7.74
C SER A 55 -16.25 -20.82 -9.21
N ALA A 56 -16.93 -19.97 -9.98
CA ALA A 56 -17.14 -20.21 -11.41
C ALA A 56 -15.83 -20.19 -12.19
N LEU A 57 -14.96 -19.20 -11.92
CA LEU A 57 -13.66 -19.05 -12.56
C LEU A 57 -12.72 -20.22 -12.27
N VAL A 58 -12.66 -20.68 -11.02
CA VAL A 58 -11.86 -21.85 -10.62
C VAL A 58 -12.31 -23.11 -11.38
N LYS A 59 -13.62 -23.34 -11.53
CA LYS A 59 -14.16 -24.45 -12.34
C LYS A 59 -13.80 -24.28 -13.82
N GLN A 60 -14.00 -23.11 -14.40
CA GLN A 60 -13.69 -22.81 -15.79
C GLN A 60 -12.22 -23.05 -16.13
N THR A 61 -11.31 -22.73 -15.22
CA THR A 61 -9.87 -22.96 -15.38
C THR A 61 -9.44 -24.39 -15.04
N ASN A 62 -10.39 -25.30 -14.79
CA ASN A 62 -10.12 -26.66 -14.32
C ASN A 62 -9.18 -26.65 -13.11
N HIS A 63 -9.56 -25.87 -12.08
CA HIS A 63 -8.77 -25.68 -10.85
C HIS A 63 -7.32 -25.24 -11.13
N GLY A 64 -7.13 -24.42 -12.14
CA GLY A 64 -5.83 -23.87 -12.53
C GLY A 64 -5.01 -24.74 -13.51
N LYS A 65 -5.48 -25.94 -13.86
CA LYS A 65 -4.75 -26.82 -14.80
C LYS A 65 -4.64 -26.24 -16.21
N ASN A 66 -5.62 -25.42 -16.59
CA ASN A 66 -5.67 -24.76 -17.91
C ASN A 66 -4.87 -23.44 -17.96
N VAL A 67 -4.37 -22.97 -16.84
CA VAL A 67 -3.57 -21.72 -16.74
C VAL A 67 -2.16 -21.98 -17.24
N LYS A 68 -1.73 -21.23 -18.26
CA LYS A 68 -0.46 -21.47 -18.97
C LYS A 68 0.58 -20.39 -18.70
N THR A 69 0.15 -19.19 -18.32
CA THR A 69 1.06 -18.05 -18.15
C THR A 69 0.90 -17.40 -16.78
N VAL A 70 1.95 -16.74 -16.30
CA VAL A 70 1.93 -15.94 -15.07
C VAL A 70 0.93 -14.79 -15.18
N ARG A 71 0.80 -14.22 -16.38
CA ARG A 71 -0.18 -13.16 -16.65
C ARG A 71 -1.63 -13.65 -16.45
N GLU A 72 -1.95 -14.84 -16.97
CA GLU A 72 -3.27 -15.46 -16.74
C GLU A 72 -3.49 -15.75 -15.27
N LEU A 73 -2.49 -16.32 -14.57
CA LEU A 73 -2.56 -16.56 -13.13
C LEU A 73 -2.82 -15.25 -12.36
N SER A 74 -2.07 -14.19 -12.67
CA SER A 74 -2.24 -12.90 -12.05
C SER A 74 -3.66 -12.33 -12.26
N ALA A 75 -4.18 -12.40 -13.48
CA ALA A 75 -5.53 -11.95 -13.80
C ALA A 75 -6.60 -12.76 -13.04
N ILE A 76 -6.40 -14.07 -12.87
CA ILE A 76 -7.28 -14.93 -12.08
C ILE A 76 -7.25 -14.53 -10.60
N LEU A 77 -6.07 -14.37 -10.02
CA LEU A 77 -5.93 -13.99 -8.61
C LEU A 77 -6.60 -12.63 -8.31
N GLN A 78 -6.48 -11.67 -9.22
CA GLN A 78 -7.12 -10.36 -9.11
C GLN A 78 -8.67 -10.43 -9.16
N GLN A 79 -9.24 -11.44 -9.83
CA GLN A 79 -10.69 -11.69 -9.78
C GLN A 79 -11.14 -12.25 -8.42
N GLY A 80 -10.25 -12.93 -7.72
CA GLY A 80 -10.52 -13.37 -6.34
C GLY A 80 -10.38 -12.21 -5.36
N ASN A 81 -9.28 -11.48 -5.47
CA ASN A 81 -9.01 -10.28 -4.69
C ASN A 81 -8.08 -9.36 -5.46
N ARG A 82 -8.48 -8.11 -5.65
CA ARG A 82 -7.75 -7.13 -6.48
C ARG A 82 -6.34 -6.80 -5.98
N HIS A 83 -6.03 -7.06 -4.70
CA HIS A 83 -4.71 -6.87 -4.11
C HIS A 83 -3.81 -8.11 -4.28
N SER A 84 -4.32 -9.20 -4.87
CA SER A 84 -3.56 -10.42 -5.18
C SER A 84 -3.05 -10.38 -6.60
N PHE A 85 -1.84 -10.92 -6.83
CA PHE A 85 -1.26 -10.99 -8.18
C PHE A 85 -0.18 -12.07 -8.28
N ALA A 86 0.30 -12.34 -9.50
CA ALA A 86 1.46 -13.19 -9.75
C ALA A 86 2.48 -12.45 -10.64
N THR A 87 3.76 -12.80 -10.49
CA THR A 87 4.86 -12.28 -11.32
C THR A 87 5.89 -13.38 -11.58
N ASP A 88 6.49 -13.37 -12.76
CA ASP A 88 7.64 -14.22 -13.16
C ASP A 88 8.98 -13.57 -12.84
N SER A 89 8.97 -12.34 -12.36
CA SER A 89 10.15 -11.59 -11.97
C SER A 89 10.02 -11.07 -10.52
N PRO A 90 10.23 -11.94 -9.50
CA PRO A 90 10.17 -11.49 -8.09
C PRO A 90 11.13 -10.33 -7.79
N LYS A 91 12.26 -10.25 -8.51
CA LYS A 91 13.19 -9.12 -8.38
C LYS A 91 12.61 -7.81 -8.88
N ALA A 92 11.65 -7.83 -9.83
CA ALA A 92 10.98 -6.63 -10.30
C ALA A 92 10.04 -6.02 -9.24
N LEU A 93 9.73 -6.75 -8.18
CA LEU A 93 9.00 -6.21 -7.02
C LEU A 93 9.89 -5.26 -6.18
N GLU A 94 11.21 -5.29 -6.35
CA GLU A 94 12.09 -4.40 -5.61
C GLU A 94 11.88 -2.94 -6.03
N GLN A 95 11.60 -2.08 -5.05
CA GLN A 95 11.35 -0.65 -5.21
C GLN A 95 12.30 0.11 -4.28
N LEU A 96 13.34 0.71 -4.83
CA LEU A 96 14.42 1.34 -4.07
C LEU A 96 14.32 2.87 -4.07
N ASN A 97 13.15 3.41 -3.81
CA ASN A 97 12.98 4.84 -3.63
C ASN A 97 13.25 5.19 -2.16
N TYR A 98 14.09 6.18 -1.92
CA TYR A 98 14.46 6.59 -0.57
C TYR A 98 13.80 7.90 -0.17
N PRO A 99 13.48 8.09 1.13
CA PRO A 99 12.90 9.32 1.65
C PRO A 99 13.76 10.55 1.33
N SER A 100 13.11 11.69 1.12
CA SER A 100 13.77 12.95 0.79
C SER A 100 13.00 14.13 1.38
N ILE A 101 13.61 15.31 1.41
CA ILE A 101 12.92 16.57 1.71
C ILE A 101 12.83 17.38 0.41
N SER A 102 11.65 17.93 0.14
CA SER A 102 11.43 18.98 -0.85
C SER A 102 11.03 20.28 -0.15
N ASN A 103 11.39 21.41 -0.75
CA ASN A 103 10.95 22.71 -0.27
C ASN A 103 9.85 23.23 -1.20
N VAL A 104 8.70 23.56 -0.63
CA VAL A 104 7.54 24.09 -1.37
C VAL A 104 7.04 25.31 -0.59
N SER A 105 7.06 26.48 -1.23
CA SER A 105 6.59 27.76 -0.64
C SER A 105 7.14 28.03 0.78
N GLY A 106 8.43 27.72 1.02
CA GLY A 106 9.07 27.92 2.32
C GLY A 106 8.86 26.79 3.34
N HIS A 107 8.03 25.81 3.05
CA HIS A 107 7.81 24.62 3.90
C HIS A 107 8.69 23.45 3.47
N GLN A 108 9.25 22.73 4.44
CA GLN A 108 9.93 21.47 4.20
C GLN A 108 8.92 20.32 4.23
N VAL A 109 8.80 19.61 3.14
CA VAL A 109 7.92 18.46 2.98
C VAL A 109 8.76 17.19 3.00
N LEU A 110 8.52 16.31 3.97
CA LEU A 110 9.17 15.00 4.06
C LEU A 110 8.43 13.99 3.17
N ASN A 111 9.09 13.61 2.11
CA ASN A 111 8.58 12.65 1.16
C ASN A 111 8.82 11.23 1.63
N VAL A 112 7.76 10.43 1.71
CA VAL A 112 7.78 9.01 2.11
C VAL A 112 7.40 8.16 0.89
N PRO A 113 8.36 7.74 0.06
CA PRO A 113 8.09 7.05 -1.20
C PRO A 113 7.81 5.55 -1.01
N THR A 114 7.27 4.91 -2.06
CA THR A 114 7.19 3.46 -2.21
C THR A 114 8.55 2.82 -1.97
N PHE A 115 8.58 1.76 -1.13
CA PHE A 115 9.81 1.03 -0.87
C PHE A 115 9.53 -0.44 -0.61
N PHE A 116 10.23 -1.30 -1.32
CA PHE A 116 10.26 -2.74 -1.05
C PHE A 116 11.65 -3.31 -1.36
N SER A 117 12.21 -4.06 -0.43
CA SER A 117 13.44 -4.82 -0.66
C SER A 117 13.50 -6.04 0.26
N ALA A 118 13.95 -7.17 -0.27
CA ALA A 118 14.31 -8.35 0.51
C ALA A 118 15.69 -8.21 1.20
N ASP A 119 16.47 -7.17 0.87
CA ASP A 119 17.79 -6.90 1.45
C ASP A 119 17.63 -6.05 2.72
N SER A 120 17.96 -6.65 3.86
CA SER A 120 17.88 -5.98 5.17
C SER A 120 18.76 -4.72 5.27
N LYS A 121 19.89 -4.65 4.56
CA LYS A 121 20.75 -3.45 4.54
C LYS A 121 20.03 -2.29 3.86
N LYS A 122 19.36 -2.55 2.74
CA LYS A 122 18.57 -1.54 2.02
C LYS A 122 17.37 -1.09 2.86
N THR A 123 16.68 -2.04 3.51
CA THR A 123 15.56 -1.78 4.41
C THR A 123 15.98 -0.90 5.60
N ASN A 124 17.10 -1.24 6.24
CA ASN A 124 17.66 -0.43 7.32
C ASN A 124 18.09 0.96 6.85
N LYS A 125 18.67 1.08 5.65
CA LYS A 125 19.03 2.37 5.07
C LYS A 125 17.79 3.26 4.90
N TYR A 126 16.70 2.72 4.34
CA TYR A 126 15.45 3.47 4.19
C TYR A 126 14.94 3.97 5.55
N GLN A 127 14.83 3.08 6.53
CA GLN A 127 14.36 3.38 7.88
C GLN A 127 15.22 4.47 8.56
N GLN A 128 16.54 4.35 8.50
CA GLN A 128 17.46 5.32 9.10
C GLN A 128 17.36 6.69 8.42
N GLN A 129 17.29 6.71 7.08
CA GLN A 129 17.14 7.94 6.32
C GLN A 129 15.83 8.64 6.67
N LEU A 130 14.71 7.92 6.69
CA LEU A 130 13.40 8.48 7.07
C LEU A 130 13.43 9.07 8.49
N ARG A 131 14.00 8.34 9.44
CA ARG A 131 14.15 8.80 10.83
C ARG A 131 15.00 10.07 10.94
N ASN A 132 16.12 10.15 10.21
CA ASN A 132 17.00 11.32 10.24
C ASN A 132 16.31 12.54 9.61
N LEU A 133 15.62 12.36 8.49
CA LEU A 133 14.88 13.44 7.83
C LEU A 133 13.69 13.90 8.67
N LEU A 134 12.98 12.98 9.35
CA LEU A 134 11.94 13.36 10.30
C LEU A 134 12.49 14.25 11.41
N LYS A 135 13.67 13.94 11.96
CA LYS A 135 14.34 14.80 12.95
C LYS A 135 14.63 16.18 12.36
N THR A 136 15.07 16.26 11.10
CA THR A 136 15.32 17.54 10.43
C THR A 136 14.03 18.37 10.34
N VAL A 137 12.93 17.81 9.82
CA VAL A 137 11.68 18.58 9.67
C VAL A 137 10.95 18.82 11.01
N SER A 138 11.32 18.11 12.08
CA SER A 138 10.70 18.31 13.40
C SER A 138 10.97 19.66 14.05
N HIS A 139 11.86 20.48 13.49
CA HIS A 139 12.06 21.86 13.92
C HIS A 139 10.94 22.81 13.44
N GLN A 140 10.20 22.43 12.41
CA GLN A 140 9.06 23.20 11.92
C GLN A 140 7.89 23.19 12.92
N GLN A 141 6.99 24.15 12.80
CA GLN A 141 5.75 24.21 13.60
C GLN A 141 4.84 23.03 13.27
N THR A 142 4.65 22.75 11.99
CA THR A 142 3.87 21.62 11.46
C THR A 142 4.79 20.72 10.64
N ILE A 143 4.71 19.41 10.86
CA ILE A 143 5.42 18.41 10.08
C ILE A 143 4.52 17.99 8.91
N ILE A 144 5.02 18.10 7.68
CA ILE A 144 4.29 17.73 6.47
C ILE A 144 4.91 16.44 5.91
N LEU A 145 4.14 15.36 5.87
CA LEU A 145 4.51 14.06 5.31
C LEU A 145 3.80 13.85 3.97
N ASN A 146 4.54 13.65 2.91
CA ASN A 146 3.97 13.38 1.60
C ASN A 146 3.99 11.89 1.28
N PHE A 147 2.81 11.27 1.27
CA PHE A 147 2.56 9.89 0.83
C PHE A 147 1.92 9.81 -0.57
N ALA A 148 1.70 10.94 -1.24
CA ALA A 148 1.16 10.93 -2.60
C ALA A 148 2.05 10.07 -3.51
N HIS A 149 1.43 9.20 -4.33
CA HIS A 149 2.07 8.19 -5.19
C HIS A 149 2.89 7.11 -4.44
N ASN A 150 2.81 7.00 -3.12
CA ASN A 150 3.37 5.86 -2.41
C ASN A 150 2.46 4.65 -2.54
N GLN A 151 2.79 3.73 -3.44
CA GLN A 151 2.01 2.52 -3.73
C GLN A 151 2.26 1.39 -2.71
N GLY A 152 2.99 1.66 -1.64
CA GLY A 152 3.23 0.71 -0.56
C GLY A 152 4.59 0.02 -0.63
N GLY A 153 4.60 -1.30 -0.51
CA GLY A 153 5.80 -2.15 -0.43
C GLY A 153 5.96 -2.75 0.97
N ASP A 154 6.90 -2.24 1.77
CA ASP A 154 7.15 -2.70 3.15
C ASP A 154 6.82 -1.61 4.17
N TYR A 155 5.81 -1.84 5.00
CA TYR A 155 5.41 -0.89 6.04
C TYR A 155 6.36 -0.86 7.25
N TYR A 156 7.14 -1.92 7.48
CA TYR A 156 8.03 -1.98 8.64
C TYR A 156 9.06 -0.84 8.68
N PRO A 157 9.86 -0.59 7.63
CA PRO A 157 10.82 0.51 7.65
C PRO A 157 10.14 1.89 7.62
N MET A 158 8.93 2.02 7.04
CA MET A 158 8.16 3.26 7.06
C MET A 158 7.72 3.60 8.49
N ILE A 159 7.06 2.66 9.19
CA ILE A 159 6.60 2.83 10.58
C ILE A 159 7.80 3.04 11.51
N ALA A 160 8.85 2.23 11.38
CA ALA A 160 10.05 2.35 12.23
C ALA A 160 10.78 3.69 12.03
N GLY A 161 10.80 4.23 10.81
CA GLY A 161 11.36 5.54 10.51
C GLY A 161 10.55 6.69 11.11
N LEU A 162 9.23 6.52 11.23
CA LEU A 162 8.28 7.48 11.78
C LEU A 162 7.90 7.20 13.25
N ALA A 163 8.58 6.27 13.91
CA ALA A 163 8.23 5.81 15.26
C ALA A 163 8.22 6.91 16.34
N ALA A 164 8.87 8.06 16.11
CA ALA A 164 8.84 9.20 17.02
C ALA A 164 7.49 9.94 17.06
N ILE A 165 6.64 9.75 16.04
CA ILE A 165 5.32 10.38 15.94
C ILE A 165 4.17 9.36 15.99
N ILE A 166 4.48 8.06 16.03
CA ILE A 166 3.48 6.98 16.12
C ILE A 166 3.38 6.50 17.58
N PRO A 167 2.19 6.51 18.22
CA PRO A 167 2.01 5.97 19.56
C PRO A 167 2.29 4.47 19.61
N LYS A 168 3.01 4.03 20.66
CA LYS A 168 3.27 2.61 20.93
C LYS A 168 1.97 1.86 21.24
N GLY A 169 2.02 0.53 21.15
CA GLY A 169 0.88 -0.37 21.41
C GLY A 169 0.35 -1.01 20.13
N VAL A 170 -0.90 -1.46 20.16
CA VAL A 170 -1.56 -2.13 19.05
C VAL A 170 -1.76 -1.14 17.89
N LEU A 171 -1.16 -1.44 16.73
CA LEU A 171 -1.34 -0.63 15.51
C LEU A 171 -2.67 -0.94 14.83
N TRP A 172 -2.94 -2.24 14.61
CA TRP A 172 -4.19 -2.79 14.07
C TRP A 172 -4.30 -4.28 14.39
N SER A 173 -5.44 -4.87 14.09
CA SER A 173 -5.62 -6.32 14.04
C SER A 173 -5.75 -6.78 12.60
N GLU A 174 -5.14 -7.91 12.28
CA GLU A 174 -5.28 -8.60 10.99
C GLU A 174 -6.25 -9.77 11.19
N VAL A 175 -7.25 -9.90 10.32
CA VAL A 175 -8.31 -10.90 10.45
C VAL A 175 -8.37 -11.74 9.19
N ASP A 176 -8.25 -13.06 9.32
CA ASP A 176 -8.33 -14.00 8.20
C ASP A 176 -9.79 -14.25 7.74
N ASN A 177 -9.95 -15.04 6.70
CA ASN A 177 -11.25 -15.40 6.15
C ASN A 177 -12.10 -16.30 7.07
N ALA A 178 -11.53 -16.87 8.14
CA ALA A 178 -12.24 -17.64 9.16
C ALA A 178 -12.61 -16.77 10.38
N GLY A 179 -12.21 -15.50 10.39
CA GLY A 179 -12.48 -14.55 11.48
C GLY A 179 -11.45 -14.59 12.61
N HIS A 180 -10.34 -15.32 12.45
CA HIS A 180 -9.27 -15.31 13.46
C HIS A 180 -8.45 -14.04 13.34
N GLY A 181 -8.37 -13.29 14.45
CA GLY A 181 -7.65 -12.02 14.51
C GLY A 181 -6.30 -12.13 15.20
N LYS A 182 -5.26 -11.49 14.66
CA LYS A 182 -3.97 -11.29 15.32
C LYS A 182 -3.55 -9.82 15.27
N GLN A 183 -3.06 -9.33 16.40
CA GLN A 183 -2.63 -7.93 16.55
C GLN A 183 -1.22 -7.71 15.99
N VAL A 184 -1.03 -6.59 15.34
CA VAL A 184 0.28 -6.01 15.06
C VAL A 184 0.57 -4.95 16.11
N VAL A 185 1.70 -5.10 16.81
CA VAL A 185 2.06 -4.28 17.96
C VAL A 185 3.39 -3.58 17.71
N MET A 186 3.47 -2.30 18.06
CA MET A 186 4.72 -1.54 18.08
C MET A 186 5.17 -1.28 19.52
N THR A 187 6.40 -1.66 19.82
CA THR A 187 7.14 -1.31 21.04
C THR A 187 8.13 -0.17 20.78
N ALA A 188 9.00 0.12 21.74
CA ALA A 188 10.06 1.12 21.54
C ALA A 188 11.09 0.73 20.47
N THR A 189 11.26 -0.57 20.21
CA THR A 189 12.35 -1.11 19.37
C THR A 189 11.92 -2.20 18.41
N GLN A 190 10.63 -2.51 18.34
CA GLN A 190 10.14 -3.63 17.53
C GLN A 190 8.69 -3.41 17.07
N ILE A 191 8.39 -3.84 15.86
CA ILE A 191 7.04 -4.11 15.38
C ILE A 191 6.93 -5.62 15.22
N HIS A 192 5.85 -6.24 15.75
CA HIS A 192 5.70 -7.69 15.72
C HIS A 192 4.24 -8.11 15.70
N GLY A 193 4.00 -9.38 15.35
CA GLY A 193 2.67 -10.00 15.33
C GLY A 193 2.04 -10.03 13.94
N GLY A 194 0.70 -9.98 13.91
CA GLY A 194 -0.11 -10.16 12.70
C GLY A 194 -0.25 -11.61 12.26
N LEU A 195 -1.02 -11.86 11.19
CA LEU A 195 -1.31 -13.20 10.68
C LEU A 195 -0.06 -13.97 10.24
N LEU A 196 0.97 -13.25 9.78
CA LEU A 196 2.24 -13.84 9.34
C LEU A 196 3.26 -14.00 10.47
N ASP A 197 2.93 -13.53 11.69
CA ASP A 197 3.79 -13.56 12.88
C ASP A 197 5.19 -13.01 12.62
N ASN A 198 5.27 -11.95 11.83
CA ASN A 198 6.52 -11.30 11.47
C ASN A 198 7.01 -10.37 12.58
N SER A 199 8.32 -10.11 12.59
CA SER A 199 8.89 -9.10 13.48
C SER A 199 9.96 -8.27 12.77
N TYR A 200 10.00 -6.98 13.12
CA TYR A 200 11.01 -6.05 12.64
C TYR A 200 11.59 -5.25 13.80
N ARG A 201 12.91 -5.34 13.99
CA ARG A 201 13.63 -4.62 15.03
C ARG A 201 14.25 -3.35 14.50
N PHE A 202 14.21 -2.29 15.30
CA PHE A 202 14.80 -0.99 14.96
C PHE A 202 15.36 -0.32 16.22
N PRO A 203 16.33 0.60 16.09
CA PRO A 203 16.84 1.36 17.24
C PRO A 203 15.73 2.19 17.88
N ALA A 204 15.69 2.28 19.19
CA ALA A 204 14.73 3.12 19.89
C ALA A 204 14.72 4.53 19.28
N SER A 205 13.54 5.09 19.09
CA SER A 205 13.40 6.50 18.74
C SER A 205 13.82 7.35 19.93
N HIS A 206 14.44 8.50 19.65
CA HIS A 206 14.59 9.55 20.67
C HIS A 206 13.20 9.98 21.17
N ALA A 207 13.13 11.01 22.01
CA ALA A 207 11.87 11.50 22.57
C ALA A 207 10.74 11.59 21.54
N ALA A 208 9.51 11.31 21.98
CA ALA A 208 8.32 11.48 21.14
C ALA A 208 8.21 12.93 20.66
N ILE A 209 7.82 13.09 19.41
CA ILE A 209 7.59 14.41 18.81
C ILE A 209 6.11 14.74 18.96
N HIS A 210 5.80 15.79 19.74
CA HIS A 210 4.44 16.26 20.01
C HIS A 210 4.18 17.52 19.17
N LYS A 211 3.89 17.36 17.91
CA LYS A 211 3.61 18.45 16.96
C LYS A 211 2.45 18.07 16.05
N GLN A 212 1.81 19.07 15.45
CA GLN A 212 0.87 18.86 14.37
C GLN A 212 1.58 18.19 13.20
N VAL A 213 0.95 17.19 12.64
CA VAL A 213 1.45 16.41 11.50
C VAL A 213 0.36 16.37 10.43
N VAL A 214 0.68 16.86 9.27
CA VAL A 214 -0.17 16.79 8.09
C VAL A 214 0.34 15.67 7.18
N VAL A 215 -0.54 14.76 6.79
CA VAL A 215 -0.24 13.62 5.91
C VAL A 215 -0.98 13.79 4.60
N ILE A 216 -0.23 13.98 3.52
CA ILE A 216 -0.78 14.14 2.17
C ILE A 216 -1.02 12.76 1.56
N THR A 217 -2.25 12.53 1.05
CA THR A 217 -2.66 11.28 0.40
C THR A 217 -3.24 11.52 -0.99
N ASP A 218 -3.06 10.56 -1.88
CA ASP A 218 -3.70 10.56 -3.20
C ASP A 218 -4.29 9.19 -3.57
N SER A 219 -4.95 9.11 -4.72
CA SER A 219 -5.59 7.87 -5.21
C SER A 219 -4.60 6.73 -5.55
N ARG A 220 -3.30 6.98 -5.51
CA ARG A 220 -2.23 6.00 -5.68
C ARG A 220 -1.53 5.65 -4.38
N THR A 221 -1.81 6.37 -3.30
CA THR A 221 -1.36 5.98 -1.96
C THR A 221 -2.01 4.64 -1.61
N GLY A 222 -1.22 3.57 -1.45
CA GLY A 222 -1.78 2.22 -1.32
C GLY A 222 -0.99 1.27 -0.42
N SER A 223 -1.63 0.18 -0.01
CA SER A 223 -1.02 -0.97 0.65
C SER A 223 -0.22 -0.57 1.91
N ALA A 224 1.09 -0.84 1.98
CA ALA A 224 1.94 -0.49 3.13
C ALA A 224 1.92 1.01 3.49
N ALA A 225 1.68 1.90 2.52
CA ALA A 225 1.48 3.32 2.80
C ALA A 225 0.19 3.56 3.59
N GLU A 226 -0.92 2.90 3.21
CA GLU A 226 -2.18 2.98 3.94
C GLU A 226 -2.06 2.43 5.36
N MET A 227 -1.37 1.30 5.53
CA MET A 227 -1.06 0.75 6.86
C MET A 227 -0.23 1.72 7.71
N THR A 228 0.75 2.39 7.12
CA THR A 228 1.57 3.40 7.80
C THR A 228 0.71 4.61 8.20
N ILE A 229 -0.19 5.06 7.35
CA ILE A 229 -1.13 6.14 7.65
C ILE A 229 -2.08 5.74 8.77
N MET A 230 -2.62 4.51 8.78
CA MET A 230 -3.42 4.00 9.90
C MET A 230 -2.64 4.03 11.23
N ALA A 231 -1.37 3.65 11.22
CA ALA A 231 -0.52 3.74 12.40
C ALA A 231 -0.31 5.19 12.86
N LEU A 232 -0.07 6.12 11.93
CA LEU A 232 0.06 7.56 12.19
C LEU A 232 -1.22 8.15 12.80
N LYS A 233 -2.38 7.80 12.28
CA LYS A 233 -3.69 8.28 12.75
C LYS A 233 -4.04 7.89 14.19
N ARG A 234 -3.27 7.03 14.81
CA ARG A 234 -3.36 6.78 16.27
C ARG A 234 -2.86 7.96 17.11
N ASN A 235 -2.07 8.85 16.51
CA ASN A 235 -1.69 10.12 17.10
C ASN A 235 -2.78 11.18 16.79
N PRO A 236 -3.44 11.77 17.81
CA PRO A 236 -4.51 12.75 17.59
C PRO A 236 -4.03 14.05 16.92
N GLN A 237 -2.73 14.30 16.89
CA GLN A 237 -2.13 15.45 16.20
C GLN A 237 -1.91 15.20 14.70
N VAL A 238 -2.29 14.04 14.16
CA VAL A 238 -2.18 13.70 12.75
C VAL A 238 -3.49 14.01 12.03
N THR A 239 -3.42 14.86 11.02
CA THR A 239 -4.50 15.17 10.08
C THR A 239 -4.09 14.71 8.69
N THR A 240 -4.99 13.98 8.01
CA THR A 240 -4.79 13.57 6.61
C THR A 240 -5.49 14.52 5.66
N ILE A 241 -4.83 14.89 4.56
CA ILE A 241 -5.35 15.81 3.54
C ILE A 241 -5.09 15.28 2.14
N GLY A 242 -5.99 15.53 1.22
CA GLY A 242 -5.87 15.15 -0.18
C GLY A 242 -7.12 14.44 -0.69
N VAL A 243 -6.93 13.38 -1.47
CA VAL A 243 -8.04 12.57 -1.98
C VAL A 243 -7.98 11.14 -1.41
N PRO A 244 -9.09 10.37 -1.47
CA PRO A 244 -9.11 8.99 -0.98
C PRO A 244 -7.99 8.14 -1.60
N THR A 245 -7.43 7.24 -0.79
CA THR A 245 -6.33 6.36 -1.19
C THR A 245 -6.77 5.24 -2.16
N ALA A 246 -5.84 4.40 -2.60
CA ALA A 246 -6.10 3.31 -3.54
C ALA A 246 -7.01 2.20 -2.98
N GLY A 247 -7.04 2.04 -1.66
CA GLY A 247 -7.85 1.03 -1.00
C GLY A 247 -7.28 -0.39 -1.08
N TYR A 248 -5.98 -0.54 -0.91
CA TYR A 248 -5.31 -1.84 -0.75
C TYR A 248 -5.06 -2.14 0.73
N THR A 249 -6.11 -2.01 1.54
CA THR A 249 -6.09 -2.11 3.00
C THR A 249 -6.30 -3.55 3.48
N SER A 250 -5.51 -4.48 2.95
CA SER A 250 -5.58 -5.90 3.28
C SER A 250 -4.19 -6.51 3.40
N VAL A 251 -4.11 -7.66 4.06
CA VAL A 251 -2.85 -8.36 4.36
C VAL A 251 -2.50 -9.33 3.25
N ASN A 252 -1.29 -9.24 2.74
CA ASN A 252 -0.77 -10.10 1.69
C ASN A 252 0.28 -11.07 2.22
N LYS A 253 0.20 -12.32 1.73
CA LYS A 253 1.21 -13.37 1.89
C LYS A 253 1.90 -13.62 0.57
N GLY A 254 3.22 -13.52 0.56
CA GLY A 254 4.03 -13.93 -0.58
C GLY A 254 4.21 -15.44 -0.64
N ARG A 255 4.06 -16.03 -1.83
CA ARG A 255 4.42 -17.40 -2.15
C ARG A 255 5.37 -17.40 -3.33
N VAL A 256 6.53 -18.02 -3.18
CA VAL A 256 7.52 -18.16 -4.24
C VAL A 256 7.54 -19.62 -4.71
N ALA A 257 7.45 -19.86 -6.03
CA ALA A 257 7.58 -21.19 -6.61
C ALA A 257 8.97 -21.81 -6.32
N LYS A 258 9.06 -23.14 -6.29
CA LYS A 258 10.30 -23.86 -6.02
C LYS A 258 11.46 -23.42 -6.94
N SER A 259 11.16 -23.13 -8.20
CA SER A 259 12.13 -22.61 -9.18
C SER A 259 12.58 -21.16 -8.91
N LYS A 260 11.95 -20.45 -7.98
CA LYS A 260 12.12 -19.00 -7.72
C LYS A 260 11.85 -18.10 -8.93
N LYS A 261 11.28 -18.62 -10.01
CA LYS A 261 10.94 -17.87 -11.23
C LYS A 261 9.55 -17.24 -11.16
N THR A 262 8.68 -17.70 -10.27
CA THR A 262 7.33 -17.19 -10.12
C THR A 262 7.05 -16.88 -8.65
N ALA A 263 6.52 -15.71 -8.38
CA ALA A 263 5.95 -15.35 -7.09
C ALA A 263 4.46 -15.07 -7.23
N ALA A 264 3.68 -15.52 -6.26
CA ALA A 264 2.27 -15.15 -6.11
C ALA A 264 2.10 -14.38 -4.80
N ILE A 265 1.39 -13.27 -4.85
CA ILE A 265 0.99 -12.48 -3.71
C ILE A 265 -0.50 -12.74 -3.48
N LEU A 266 -0.83 -13.30 -2.34
CA LEU A 266 -2.18 -13.73 -1.99
C LEU A 266 -2.69 -12.87 -0.83
N THR A 267 -3.86 -12.29 -1.00
CA THR A 267 -4.54 -11.57 0.08
C THR A 267 -5.19 -12.56 1.03
N ILE A 268 -4.74 -12.58 2.27
CA ILE A 268 -5.13 -13.56 3.29
C ILE A 268 -5.87 -12.97 4.48
N GLY A 269 -5.99 -11.66 4.57
CA GLY A 269 -6.62 -11.04 5.72
C GLY A 269 -7.11 -9.62 5.45
N THR A 270 -8.03 -9.18 6.27
CA THR A 270 -8.51 -7.80 6.35
C THR A 270 -7.84 -7.10 7.52
N ILE A 271 -7.85 -5.76 7.52
CA ILE A 271 -7.32 -4.95 8.61
C ILE A 271 -8.45 -4.33 9.41
N THR A 272 -8.41 -4.47 10.72
CA THR A 272 -9.29 -3.77 11.65
C THR A 272 -8.47 -2.80 12.49
N SER A 273 -8.69 -1.51 12.30
CA SER A 273 -8.04 -0.46 13.08
C SER A 273 -8.97 0.07 14.18
N SER A 274 -8.41 0.34 15.34
CA SER A 274 -9.10 1.04 16.43
C SER A 274 -9.30 2.52 16.13
N VAL A 275 -8.59 3.05 15.15
CA VAL A 275 -8.62 4.45 14.76
C VAL A 275 -9.61 4.63 13.62
N LYS A 276 -10.54 5.56 13.79
CA LYS A 276 -11.39 6.04 12.70
C LYS A 276 -10.54 6.89 11.76
N ILE A 277 -10.50 6.48 10.50
CA ILE A 277 -10.09 7.35 9.40
C ILE A 277 -11.37 7.63 8.64
N GLY A 278 -11.89 8.85 8.75
CA GLY A 278 -13.26 9.11 8.42
C GLY A 278 -14.22 8.34 9.37
N ASN A 279 -15.17 7.60 8.82
CA ASN A 279 -16.11 6.78 9.60
C ASN A 279 -15.79 5.27 9.61
N GLN A 280 -14.67 4.87 9.04
CA GLN A 280 -14.32 3.45 8.85
C GLN A 280 -13.39 2.97 9.97
N ARG A 281 -13.68 1.77 10.51
CA ARG A 281 -12.83 1.07 11.48
C ARG A 281 -12.33 -0.27 10.97
N HIS A 282 -13.03 -0.84 10.01
CA HIS A 282 -12.73 -2.14 9.41
C HIS A 282 -12.47 -1.94 7.93
N PHE A 283 -11.36 -2.49 7.44
CA PHE A 283 -10.90 -2.28 6.07
C PHE A 283 -10.70 -3.62 5.36
N ASN A 284 -11.34 -3.76 4.22
CA ASN A 284 -11.17 -4.87 3.29
C ASN A 284 -11.05 -4.33 1.87
N ASN A 285 -9.84 -3.90 1.51
CA ASN A 285 -9.60 -3.21 0.24
C ASN A 285 -10.46 -1.94 0.05
N GLU A 286 -10.66 -1.21 1.13
CA GLU A 286 -11.39 0.04 1.13
C GLU A 286 -10.43 1.22 1.22
N PRO A 287 -10.65 2.30 0.44
CA PRO A 287 -9.83 3.50 0.51
C PRO A 287 -9.89 4.15 1.89
N LEU A 288 -8.76 4.67 2.35
CA LEU A 288 -8.73 5.60 3.46
C LEU A 288 -9.25 6.95 2.96
N LYS A 289 -10.29 7.46 3.59
CA LYS A 289 -10.79 8.81 3.34
C LYS A 289 -9.97 9.80 4.16
N PRO A 290 -9.39 10.83 3.55
CA PRO A 290 -8.68 11.85 4.31
C PRO A 290 -9.63 12.61 5.24
N ASP A 291 -9.09 13.21 6.31
CA ASP A 291 -9.87 14.08 7.20
C ASP A 291 -10.32 15.34 6.46
N LEU A 292 -9.45 15.87 5.59
CA LEU A 292 -9.71 17.04 4.75
C LEU A 292 -9.58 16.61 3.27
N THR A 293 -10.72 16.53 2.59
CA THR A 293 -10.73 16.22 1.15
C THR A 293 -10.51 17.49 0.35
N THR A 294 -9.52 17.48 -0.53
CA THR A 294 -9.18 18.60 -1.40
C THR A 294 -9.87 18.51 -2.76
N MET A 295 -10.05 19.66 -3.40
CA MET A 295 -10.58 19.76 -4.75
C MET A 295 -9.54 19.30 -5.78
N TYR A 296 -8.28 19.60 -5.54
CA TYR A 296 -7.16 19.25 -6.42
C TYR A 296 -6.43 18.02 -5.89
N ALA A 297 -6.02 17.15 -6.81
CA ALA A 297 -5.17 16.00 -6.45
C ALA A 297 -3.76 16.49 -6.12
N PRO A 298 -3.09 15.91 -5.09
CA PRO A 298 -1.74 16.30 -4.70
C PRO A 298 -0.71 16.24 -5.83
N ILE A 299 -0.92 15.34 -6.79
CA ILE A 299 -0.09 15.21 -7.99
C ILE A 299 -0.98 15.16 -9.21
N SER A 300 -0.70 16.03 -10.18
CA SER A 300 -1.50 16.13 -11.41
C SER A 300 -1.53 14.80 -12.18
N PRO A 301 -2.70 14.31 -12.58
CA PRO A 301 -2.83 13.10 -13.43
C PRO A 301 -2.04 13.15 -14.72
N ALA A 302 -1.89 14.34 -15.32
CA ALA A 302 -1.14 14.55 -16.58
C ALA A 302 0.36 14.26 -16.44
N LYS A 303 0.92 14.30 -15.22
CA LYS A 303 2.32 13.99 -14.91
C LYS A 303 2.52 12.53 -14.47
N GLY A 304 1.44 11.76 -14.41
CA GLY A 304 1.33 10.49 -13.70
C GLY A 304 1.95 9.27 -14.36
N GLU A 305 2.58 9.35 -15.52
CA GLU A 305 3.12 8.16 -16.21
C GLU A 305 4.56 7.79 -15.83
N GLN A 306 5.31 8.67 -15.15
CA GLN A 306 6.65 8.37 -14.66
C GLN A 306 6.63 7.94 -13.19
N TYR A 307 6.25 6.69 -12.93
CA TYR A 307 6.04 6.10 -11.60
C TYR A 307 7.27 6.01 -10.69
N GLN A 308 8.47 6.29 -11.17
CA GLN A 308 9.72 6.01 -10.46
C GLN A 308 10.38 7.23 -9.80
N LYS A 309 9.92 8.42 -10.10
CA LYS A 309 10.47 9.64 -9.47
C LYS A 309 9.35 10.34 -8.71
N GLN A 310 9.68 10.76 -7.49
CA GLN A 310 8.81 11.59 -6.70
C GLN A 310 8.44 12.84 -7.48
N GLN A 311 7.17 13.00 -7.80
CA GLN A 311 6.65 14.14 -8.54
C GLN A 311 6.48 15.33 -7.60
N PRO A 312 6.72 16.56 -8.06
CA PRO A 312 6.39 17.74 -7.27
C PRO A 312 4.88 17.80 -7.02
N LEU A 313 4.50 18.31 -5.86
CA LEU A 313 3.10 18.58 -5.54
C LEU A 313 2.52 19.59 -6.54
N ASP A 314 1.24 19.40 -6.84
CA ASP A 314 0.50 20.31 -7.71
C ASP A 314 0.35 21.68 -7.04
N THR A 315 0.45 22.76 -7.82
CA THR A 315 0.43 24.13 -7.29
C THR A 315 -0.93 24.48 -6.70
N ASP A 316 -2.04 24.08 -7.34
CA ASP A 316 -3.38 24.40 -6.86
C ASP A 316 -3.71 23.60 -5.60
N PHE A 317 -3.29 22.32 -5.55
CA PHE A 317 -3.33 21.54 -4.32
C PHE A 317 -2.55 22.21 -3.18
N TRP A 318 -1.33 22.70 -3.49
CA TRP A 318 -0.50 23.34 -2.47
C TRP A 318 -1.16 24.60 -1.89
N HIS A 319 -1.74 25.45 -2.75
CA HIS A 319 -2.47 26.64 -2.30
C HIS A 319 -3.69 26.27 -1.41
N GLU A 320 -4.36 25.17 -1.69
CA GLU A 320 -5.44 24.68 -0.85
C GLU A 320 -4.93 24.18 0.52
N LEU A 321 -3.80 23.45 0.52
CA LEU A 321 -3.13 23.02 1.75
C LEU A 321 -2.68 24.20 2.61
N GLU A 322 -2.09 25.25 2.04
CA GLU A 322 -1.61 26.44 2.79
C GLU A 322 -2.74 27.13 3.55
N LYS A 323 -3.96 27.14 3.02
CA LYS A 323 -5.12 27.70 3.74
C LYS A 323 -5.38 26.91 5.03
N HIS A 324 -5.32 25.60 4.98
CA HIS A 324 -5.51 24.73 6.15
C HIS A 324 -4.32 24.78 7.14
N LEU A 325 -3.13 25.15 6.71
CA LEU A 325 -1.99 25.34 7.60
C LEU A 325 -2.03 26.68 8.35
N SER A 326 -2.83 27.63 7.85
CA SER A 326 -2.96 28.99 8.39
C SER A 326 -4.13 29.15 9.40
N GLU A 327 -5.06 28.19 9.41
CA GLU A 327 -6.19 28.07 10.36
C GLU A 327 -5.75 27.36 11.65
#